data_9fc4bac5bfbc1fd2f4c7fa5fc2d49a82
#
_entry.id   9fc4bac5bfbc1fd2f4c7fa5fc2d49a82
#
_cell.length_a   1.000
_cell.length_b   1.000
_cell.length_c   1.000
_cell.angle_alpha   90.00
_cell.angle_beta   90.00
_cell.angle_gamma   90.00
#
_symmetry.space_group_name_H-M   'P 1'
#
loop_
_entity.id
_entity.type
_entity.pdbx_description
1 polymer ?
#
loop_
_entity_poly.entity_id
_entity_poly.type
_entity_poly.pdbx_seq_one_letter_code
_entity_poly.pdbx_strand_id
1 'polypeptide(L)'
;FISTFSVLGIAIGVATIVTVMSVMNGFQSEIKNRMLGILPHAKIMGLGNSLENRDALQALLIAHKEVKSFSAFISSEALLLGSKEVSGIQFKGIDPQESGSAQKLERLMVQGQLNSMSNGSFNIILGKGLADDLNLSLGDLVTVMIPNSQISTMGVIPRLKRFTVVGFFEAG
;
A
#
# COMPACT_ATOMS: atom_id res chain seq x y z
N PHE A 1 -36.21 46.47 15.65
CA PHE A 1 -35.97 45.87 14.31
C PHE A 1 -34.49 45.77 13.99
N ILE A 2 -33.68 46.85 14.09
CA ILE A 2 -32.24 46.84 13.74
C ILE A 2 -31.46 45.86 14.60
N SER A 3 -31.70 45.81 15.90
CA SER A 3 -31.01 44.89 16.83
C SER A 3 -31.29 43.41 16.48
N THR A 4 -32.51 43.10 16.08
CA THR A 4 -32.89 41.71 15.71
C THR A 4 -32.17 41.24 14.45
N PHE A 5 -32.09 42.11 13.42
CA PHE A 5 -31.34 41.77 12.20
C PHE A 5 -29.85 41.65 12.44
N SER A 6 -29.27 42.47 13.33
CA SER A 6 -27.88 42.39 13.71
C SER A 6 -27.56 41.04 14.42
N VAL A 7 -28.39 40.61 15.36
CA VAL A 7 -28.26 39.34 16.05
C VAL A 7 -28.39 38.16 15.10
N LEU A 8 -29.35 38.20 14.19
CA LEU A 8 -29.54 37.18 13.14
C LEU A 8 -28.31 37.08 12.22
N GLY A 9 -27.74 38.21 11.80
CA GLY A 9 -26.53 38.22 10.98
C GLY A 9 -25.34 37.59 11.67
N ILE A 10 -25.13 37.91 12.95
CA ILE A 10 -24.08 37.31 13.74
C ILE A 10 -24.31 35.78 13.94
N ALA A 11 -25.54 35.40 14.25
CA ALA A 11 -25.89 34.00 14.43
C ALA A 11 -25.63 33.13 13.18
N ILE A 12 -26.01 33.64 12.01
CA ILE A 12 -25.74 32.97 10.73
C ILE A 12 -24.23 32.92 10.46
N GLY A 13 -23.49 33.98 10.72
CA GLY A 13 -22.04 34.02 10.55
C GLY A 13 -21.33 33.00 11.43
N VAL A 14 -21.69 32.93 12.70
CA VAL A 14 -21.12 31.94 13.65
C VAL A 14 -21.52 30.51 13.25
N ALA A 15 -22.78 30.28 12.89
CA ALA A 15 -23.24 28.96 12.43
C ALA A 15 -22.46 28.50 11.20
N THR A 16 -22.21 29.36 10.26
CA THR A 16 -21.43 29.05 9.05
C THR A 16 -20.00 28.64 9.39
N ILE A 17 -19.32 29.40 10.25
CA ILE A 17 -17.94 29.10 10.68
C ILE A 17 -17.89 27.75 11.42
N VAL A 18 -18.80 27.51 12.35
CA VAL A 18 -18.85 26.24 13.10
C VAL A 18 -19.09 25.06 12.16
N THR A 19 -19.99 25.21 11.20
CA THR A 19 -20.28 24.17 10.22
C THR A 19 -19.04 23.84 9.37
N VAL A 20 -18.38 24.85 8.83
CA VAL A 20 -17.17 24.67 8.02
C VAL A 20 -16.05 24.01 8.82
N MET A 21 -15.80 24.46 10.05
CA MET A 21 -14.82 23.84 10.92
C MET A 21 -15.14 22.38 11.27
N SER A 22 -16.42 22.09 11.52
CA SER A 22 -16.86 20.73 11.83
C SER A 22 -16.63 19.77 10.65
N VAL A 23 -17.01 20.20 9.43
CA VAL A 23 -16.78 19.43 8.20
C VAL A 23 -15.29 19.23 7.95
N MET A 24 -14.48 20.27 8.11
CA MET A 24 -13.03 20.19 7.92
C MET A 24 -12.38 19.22 8.92
N ASN A 25 -12.75 19.28 10.20
CA ASN A 25 -12.23 18.37 11.22
C ASN A 25 -12.65 16.92 10.94
N GLY A 26 -13.90 16.69 10.53
CA GLY A 26 -14.38 15.37 10.13
C GLY A 26 -13.60 14.81 8.96
N PHE A 27 -13.39 15.62 7.92
CA PHE A 27 -12.62 15.25 6.73
C PHE A 27 -11.15 14.92 7.05
N GLN A 28 -10.48 15.76 7.85
CA GLN A 28 -9.12 15.50 8.29
C GLN A 28 -9.00 14.21 9.10
N SER A 29 -9.94 13.95 9.99
CA SER A 29 -9.98 12.72 10.80
C SER A 29 -10.15 11.49 9.91
N GLU A 30 -11.06 11.55 8.95
CA GLU A 30 -11.33 10.45 8.02
C GLU A 30 -10.12 10.14 7.13
N ILE A 31 -9.50 11.19 6.54
CA ILE A 31 -8.27 11.00 5.75
C ILE A 31 -7.16 10.39 6.61
N LYS A 32 -6.94 10.96 7.80
CA LYS A 32 -5.90 10.46 8.70
C LYS A 32 -6.10 8.99 9.06
N ASN A 33 -7.32 8.59 9.38
CA ASN A 33 -7.63 7.21 9.75
C ASN A 33 -7.45 6.25 8.56
N ARG A 34 -7.87 6.63 7.36
CA ARG A 34 -7.68 5.83 6.15
C ARG A 34 -6.19 5.70 5.77
N MET A 35 -5.46 6.80 5.76
CA MET A 35 -4.03 6.78 5.38
C MET A 35 -3.16 6.05 6.42
N LEU A 36 -3.36 6.30 7.71
CA LEU A 36 -2.56 5.67 8.78
C LEU A 36 -2.86 4.18 8.97
N GLY A 37 -4.03 3.71 8.50
CA GLY A 37 -4.36 2.29 8.53
C GLY A 37 -3.50 1.42 7.62
N ILE A 38 -2.99 2.00 6.52
CA ILE A 38 -2.29 1.27 5.45
C ILE A 38 -0.78 1.49 5.51
N LEU A 39 -0.35 2.71 5.82
CA LEU A 39 1.07 3.08 5.83
C LEU A 39 1.75 2.65 7.14
N PRO A 40 3.00 2.18 7.07
CA PRO A 40 3.80 1.95 8.25
C PRO A 40 4.16 3.29 8.91
N HIS A 41 4.17 3.36 10.25
CA HIS A 41 4.57 4.55 10.99
C HIS A 41 6.06 4.87 10.83
N ALA A 42 6.89 3.84 10.66
CA ALA A 42 8.31 3.96 10.40
C ALA A 42 8.79 2.88 9.44
N LYS A 43 9.77 3.21 8.62
CA LYS A 43 10.43 2.29 7.69
C LYS A 43 11.92 2.31 7.98
N ILE A 44 12.50 1.15 8.27
CA ILE A 44 13.93 0.98 8.48
C ILE A 44 14.52 0.43 7.18
N MET A 45 15.53 1.08 6.67
CA MET A 45 16.24 0.67 5.45
C MET A 45 17.73 0.65 5.74
N GLY A 46 18.44 -0.34 5.21
CA GLY A 46 19.88 -0.41 5.26
C GLY A 46 20.56 0.52 4.24
N LEU A 47 21.78 0.89 4.51
CA LEU A 47 22.66 1.58 3.56
C LEU A 47 22.94 0.61 2.39
N GLY A 48 22.49 0.92 1.19
CA GLY A 48 22.67 0.09 0.00
C GLY A 48 21.53 -0.86 -0.34
N ASN A 49 20.29 -0.56 0.08
CA ASN A 49 19.07 -1.32 -0.22
C ASN A 49 19.00 -2.76 0.38
N SER A 50 19.94 -3.14 1.21
CA SER A 50 19.94 -4.42 1.91
C SER A 50 20.05 -4.19 3.41
N LEU A 51 19.26 -4.93 4.19
CA LEU A 51 19.35 -4.97 5.65
C LEU A 51 20.34 -6.08 6.03
N GLU A 52 21.53 -5.67 6.47
CA GLU A 52 22.46 -6.57 7.12
C GLU A 52 22.02 -6.77 8.57
N ASN A 53 22.16 -7.99 9.13
CA ASN A 53 21.74 -8.33 10.50
C ASN A 53 20.23 -8.21 10.78
N ARG A 54 19.38 -8.80 9.91
CA ARG A 54 17.92 -8.86 10.12
C ARG A 54 17.56 -9.40 11.51
N ASP A 55 18.22 -10.46 11.95
CA ASP A 55 17.89 -11.15 13.21
C ASP A 55 18.17 -10.28 14.45
N ALA A 56 19.28 -9.56 14.47
CA ALA A 56 19.59 -8.61 15.54
C ALA A 56 18.61 -7.46 15.60
N LEU A 57 18.22 -6.91 14.44
CA LEU A 57 17.20 -5.86 14.37
C LEU A 57 15.84 -6.37 14.84
N GLN A 58 15.46 -7.58 14.46
CA GLN A 58 14.21 -8.20 14.89
C GLN A 58 14.17 -8.38 16.42
N ALA A 59 15.26 -8.84 17.02
CA ALA A 59 15.38 -8.97 18.47
C ALA A 59 15.24 -7.62 19.19
N LEU A 60 15.84 -6.56 18.65
CA LEU A 60 15.70 -5.19 19.18
C LEU A 60 14.26 -4.67 19.08
N LEU A 61 13.58 -4.92 17.96
CA LEU A 61 12.20 -4.49 17.76
C LEU A 61 11.23 -5.21 18.70
N ILE A 62 11.44 -6.51 18.95
CA ILE A 62 10.65 -7.30 19.90
C ILE A 62 10.84 -6.79 21.34
N ALA A 63 12.06 -6.39 21.69
CA ALA A 63 12.37 -5.89 23.02
C ALA A 63 11.77 -4.49 23.31
N HIS A 64 11.40 -3.73 22.27
CA HIS A 64 10.89 -2.37 22.42
C HIS A 64 9.38 -2.37 22.68
N LYS A 65 8.97 -1.94 23.85
CA LYS A 65 7.55 -1.95 24.31
C LYS A 65 6.61 -1.10 23.46
N GLU A 66 7.12 -0.12 22.75
CA GLU A 66 6.33 0.79 21.90
C GLU A 66 6.09 0.23 20.50
N VAL A 67 6.83 -0.81 20.10
CA VAL A 67 6.67 -1.48 18.79
C VAL A 67 5.52 -2.48 18.90
N LYS A 68 4.38 -2.15 18.29
CA LYS A 68 3.20 -3.03 18.29
C LYS A 68 3.30 -4.18 17.30
N SER A 69 3.87 -3.92 16.14
CA SER A 69 4.07 -4.92 15.09
C SER A 69 5.14 -4.43 14.12
N PHE A 70 5.87 -5.35 13.54
CA PHE A 70 6.78 -5.09 12.45
C PHE A 70 6.64 -6.19 11.39
N SER A 71 7.05 -5.91 10.18
CA SER A 71 7.13 -6.91 9.11
C SER A 71 8.24 -6.55 8.14
N ALA A 72 8.94 -7.54 7.66
CA ALA A 72 9.89 -7.36 6.60
C ALA A 72 9.19 -7.32 5.24
N PHE A 73 9.68 -6.50 4.34
CA PHE A 73 9.20 -6.46 2.97
C PHE A 73 10.33 -6.08 2.01
N ILE A 74 10.20 -6.49 0.77
CA ILE A 74 11.03 -6.05 -0.34
C ILE A 74 10.17 -5.13 -1.19
N SER A 75 10.68 -3.97 -1.57
CA SER A 75 9.95 -3.03 -2.42
C SER A 75 10.83 -2.62 -3.59
N SER A 76 10.27 -2.65 -4.78
CA SER A 76 10.92 -2.21 -6.01
C SER A 76 9.91 -1.55 -6.92
N GLU A 77 10.35 -0.60 -7.72
CA GLU A 77 9.58 -0.13 -8.86
C GLU A 77 9.67 -1.16 -9.97
N ALA A 78 8.56 -1.41 -10.64
CA ALA A 78 8.47 -2.40 -11.69
C ALA A 78 7.45 -1.95 -12.75
N LEU A 79 7.49 -2.60 -13.91
CA LEU A 79 6.47 -2.47 -14.93
C LEU A 79 5.65 -3.77 -14.96
N LEU A 80 4.34 -3.64 -14.90
CA LEU A 80 3.40 -4.72 -15.09
C LEU A 80 2.96 -4.73 -16.56
N LEU A 81 3.25 -5.81 -17.24
CA LEU A 81 2.84 -6.02 -18.61
C LEU A 81 1.57 -6.88 -18.61
N GLY A 82 0.46 -6.26 -18.91
CA GLY A 82 -0.80 -6.93 -19.24
C GLY A 82 -0.83 -7.38 -20.69
N SER A 83 -1.99 -7.85 -21.15
CA SER A 83 -2.15 -8.36 -22.53
C SER A 83 -2.05 -7.26 -23.59
N LYS A 84 -2.40 -6.02 -23.28
CA LYS A 84 -2.46 -4.89 -24.25
C LYS A 84 -1.79 -3.63 -23.72
N GLU A 85 -1.63 -3.49 -22.43
CA GLU A 85 -1.16 -2.26 -21.77
C GLU A 85 -0.04 -2.56 -20.79
N VAL A 86 0.78 -1.55 -20.52
CA VAL A 86 1.89 -1.58 -19.59
C VAL A 86 1.66 -0.51 -18.53
N SER A 87 1.73 -0.88 -17.28
CA SER A 87 1.58 0.06 -16.16
C SER A 87 2.81 0.06 -15.25
N GLY A 88 3.21 1.25 -14.81
CA GLY A 88 4.21 1.40 -13.75
C GLY A 88 3.59 1.04 -12.41
N ILE A 89 4.25 0.15 -11.67
CA ILE A 89 3.76 -0.33 -10.38
C ILE A 89 4.84 -0.26 -9.30
N GLN A 90 4.41 -0.14 -8.06
CA GLN A 90 5.25 -0.46 -6.92
C GLN A 90 5.07 -1.95 -6.58
N PHE A 91 6.08 -2.73 -6.89
CA PHE A 91 6.09 -4.17 -6.59
C PHE A 91 6.59 -4.40 -5.16
N LYS A 92 5.80 -5.11 -4.36
CA LYS A 92 6.11 -5.37 -2.95
C LYS A 92 6.08 -6.87 -2.67
N GLY A 93 7.21 -7.42 -2.21
CA GLY A 93 7.30 -8.78 -1.70
C GLY A 93 7.05 -8.77 -0.19
N ILE A 94 6.13 -9.61 0.25
CA ILE A 94 5.78 -9.82 1.66
C ILE A 94 5.90 -11.30 1.99
N ASP A 95 6.16 -11.61 3.26
CA ASP A 95 6.05 -12.98 3.76
C ASP A 95 4.60 -13.22 4.22
N PRO A 96 3.86 -14.16 3.61
CA PRO A 96 2.48 -14.46 4.01
C PRO A 96 2.36 -14.98 5.44
N GLN A 97 3.43 -15.52 6.02
CA GLN A 97 3.46 -16.05 7.37
C GLN A 97 3.78 -14.97 8.43
N GLU A 98 4.34 -13.84 8.03
CA GLU A 98 4.58 -12.72 8.94
C GLU A 98 3.28 -11.93 9.21
N SER A 99 2.82 -11.98 10.45
CA SER A 99 1.49 -11.52 10.90
C SER A 99 1.11 -10.06 10.55
N GLY A 100 2.08 -9.16 10.44
CA GLY A 100 1.77 -7.73 10.35
C GLY A 100 1.25 -7.25 9.00
N SER A 101 1.97 -7.55 7.90
CA SER A 101 1.60 -7.14 6.54
C SER A 101 0.54 -8.04 5.95
N ALA A 102 0.59 -9.34 6.25
CA ALA A 102 -0.34 -10.33 5.76
C ALA A 102 -1.77 -10.07 6.27
N GLN A 103 -1.95 -9.86 7.58
CA GLN A 103 -3.26 -9.54 8.15
C GLN A 103 -3.86 -8.24 7.63
N LYS A 104 -3.02 -7.22 7.39
CA LYS A 104 -3.51 -5.97 6.79
C LYS A 104 -3.99 -6.20 5.36
N LEU A 105 -3.21 -6.92 4.55
CA LEU A 105 -3.59 -7.22 3.18
C LEU A 105 -4.86 -8.09 3.12
N GLU A 106 -4.98 -9.08 3.98
CA GLU A 106 -6.16 -9.95 4.04
C GLU A 106 -7.45 -9.19 4.29
N ARG A 107 -7.42 -8.17 5.16
CA ARG A 107 -8.58 -7.29 5.41
C ARG A 107 -8.97 -6.42 4.22
N LEU A 108 -8.05 -6.15 3.33
CA LEU A 108 -8.25 -5.33 2.14
C LEU A 108 -8.59 -6.17 0.90
N MET A 109 -8.53 -7.50 1.01
CA MET A 109 -8.86 -8.40 -0.09
C MET A 109 -10.34 -8.29 -0.47
N VAL A 110 -10.59 -8.07 -1.76
CA VAL A 110 -11.94 -8.03 -2.34
C VAL A 110 -12.25 -9.36 -3.03
N GLN A 111 -11.26 -9.97 -3.64
CA GLN A 111 -11.39 -11.27 -4.32
C GLN A 111 -10.11 -12.09 -4.14
N GLY A 112 -10.24 -13.41 -4.15
CA GLY A 112 -9.13 -14.34 -3.94
C GLY A 112 -8.82 -14.55 -2.46
N GLN A 113 -7.70 -15.22 -2.18
CA GLN A 113 -7.27 -15.54 -0.82
C GLN A 113 -5.76 -15.37 -0.69
N LEU A 114 -5.32 -14.81 0.43
CA LEU A 114 -3.89 -14.63 0.73
C LEU A 114 -3.14 -15.97 0.82
N ASN A 115 -3.82 -17.01 1.29
CA ASN A 115 -3.26 -18.37 1.40
C ASN A 115 -2.86 -18.99 0.06
N SER A 116 -3.33 -18.42 -1.06
CA SER A 116 -2.87 -18.82 -2.41
C SER A 116 -1.44 -18.35 -2.69
N MET A 117 -0.87 -17.47 -1.86
CA MET A 117 0.53 -17.08 -1.92
C MET A 117 1.37 -18.06 -1.11
N SER A 118 1.94 -19.05 -1.75
CA SER A 118 2.88 -20.00 -1.11
C SER A 118 4.30 -19.73 -1.58
N ASN A 119 5.27 -20.08 -0.73
CA ASN A 119 6.69 -19.97 -1.08
C ASN A 119 7.00 -20.81 -2.33
N GLY A 120 7.61 -20.15 -3.32
CA GLY A 120 7.95 -20.79 -4.61
C GLY A 120 6.85 -20.71 -5.67
N SER A 121 5.62 -20.36 -5.32
CA SER A 121 4.59 -20.02 -6.31
C SER A 121 4.81 -18.58 -6.79
N PHE A 122 4.78 -18.40 -8.09
CA PHE A 122 4.83 -17.06 -8.70
C PHE A 122 3.42 -16.49 -8.77
N ASN A 123 2.82 -16.25 -7.63
CA ASN A 123 1.48 -15.69 -7.48
C ASN A 123 1.57 -14.21 -7.11
N ILE A 124 0.62 -13.41 -7.60
CA ILE A 124 0.56 -11.98 -7.35
C ILE A 124 -0.87 -11.57 -6.96
N ILE A 125 -0.96 -10.61 -6.04
CA ILE A 125 -2.19 -9.93 -5.68
C ILE A 125 -2.07 -8.49 -6.20
N LEU A 126 -3.09 -8.02 -6.91
CA LEU A 126 -3.10 -6.71 -7.54
C LEU A 126 -4.12 -5.77 -6.87
N GLY A 127 -3.87 -4.48 -6.94
CA GLY A 127 -4.89 -3.48 -6.61
C GLY A 127 -6.05 -3.58 -7.58
N LYS A 128 -7.29 -3.50 -7.08
CA LYS A 128 -8.52 -3.65 -7.89
C LYS A 128 -8.57 -2.63 -9.03
N GLY A 129 -8.26 -1.35 -8.77
CA GLY A 129 -8.21 -0.32 -9.81
C GLY A 129 -7.22 -0.65 -10.93
N LEU A 130 -6.00 -1.10 -10.59
CA LEU A 130 -5.01 -1.52 -11.58
C LEU A 130 -5.48 -2.73 -12.40
N ALA A 131 -6.15 -3.68 -11.76
CA ALA A 131 -6.69 -4.85 -12.46
C ALA A 131 -7.81 -4.47 -13.42
N ASP A 132 -8.68 -3.55 -13.04
CA ASP A 132 -9.74 -3.03 -13.90
C ASP A 132 -9.18 -2.23 -15.09
N ASP A 133 -8.19 -1.37 -14.86
CA ASP A 133 -7.52 -0.60 -15.92
C ASP A 133 -6.85 -1.53 -16.96
N LEU A 134 -6.25 -2.63 -16.52
CA LEU A 134 -5.56 -3.59 -17.37
C LEU A 134 -6.47 -4.74 -17.87
N ASN A 135 -7.77 -4.73 -17.52
CA ASN A 135 -8.74 -5.79 -17.81
C ASN A 135 -8.25 -7.18 -17.40
N LEU A 136 -7.72 -7.30 -16.16
CA LEU A 136 -7.18 -8.54 -15.62
C LEU A 136 -8.22 -9.26 -14.75
N SER A 137 -8.26 -10.57 -14.88
CA SER A 137 -9.10 -11.48 -14.11
C SER A 137 -8.27 -12.42 -13.24
N LEU A 138 -8.92 -13.05 -12.25
CA LEU A 138 -8.28 -14.10 -11.45
C LEU A 138 -7.84 -15.26 -12.35
N GLY A 139 -6.62 -15.72 -12.18
CA GLY A 139 -5.99 -16.77 -12.96
C GLY A 139 -5.22 -16.28 -14.18
N ASP A 140 -5.32 -15.00 -14.53
CA ASP A 140 -4.55 -14.44 -15.65
C ASP A 140 -3.05 -14.44 -15.38
N LEU A 141 -2.28 -14.57 -16.43
CA LEU A 141 -0.82 -14.50 -16.42
C LEU A 141 -0.36 -13.07 -16.75
N VAL A 142 0.38 -12.48 -15.85
CA VAL A 142 0.99 -11.16 -16.01
C VAL A 142 2.49 -11.25 -15.97
N THR A 143 3.19 -10.38 -16.66
CA THR A 143 4.65 -10.31 -16.62
C THR A 143 5.08 -9.06 -15.85
N VAL A 144 5.89 -9.25 -14.82
CA VAL A 144 6.52 -8.16 -14.08
C VAL A 144 7.94 -7.98 -14.58
N MET A 145 8.28 -6.76 -14.98
CA MET A 145 9.62 -6.35 -15.38
C MET A 145 10.20 -5.44 -14.31
N ILE A 146 11.27 -5.87 -13.68
CA ILE A 146 12.03 -5.08 -12.72
C ILE A 146 13.24 -4.51 -13.43
N PRO A 147 13.37 -3.16 -13.53
CA PRO A 147 14.57 -2.54 -14.07
C PRO A 147 15.73 -2.87 -13.14
N ASN A 148 16.71 -3.62 -13.65
CA ASN A 148 17.87 -4.00 -12.87
C ASN A 148 18.90 -2.86 -12.95
N SER A 149 19.35 -2.37 -11.79
CA SER A 149 20.39 -1.35 -11.69
C SER A 149 21.81 -1.89 -11.89
N GLN A 150 21.97 -3.18 -12.15
CA GLN A 150 23.29 -3.73 -12.45
C GLN A 150 23.63 -3.51 -13.92
N ILE A 151 24.53 -2.57 -14.15
CA ILE A 151 25.09 -2.31 -15.48
C ILE A 151 26.11 -3.44 -15.76
N SER A 152 25.73 -4.33 -16.69
CA SER A 152 26.66 -5.29 -17.27
C SER A 152 27.43 -4.62 -18.42
N THR A 153 28.59 -5.12 -18.75
CA THR A 153 29.36 -4.70 -19.95
C THR A 153 28.57 -4.85 -21.26
N MET A 154 27.49 -5.62 -21.26
CA MET A 154 26.56 -5.81 -22.38
C MET A 154 25.28 -4.96 -22.31
N GLY A 155 25.15 -4.02 -21.35
CA GLY A 155 23.98 -3.19 -21.15
C GLY A 155 23.10 -3.63 -19.98
N VAL A 156 21.96 -2.94 -19.80
CA VAL A 156 20.97 -3.24 -18.75
C VAL A 156 20.06 -4.33 -19.21
N ILE A 157 20.13 -5.50 -18.58
CA ILE A 157 19.21 -6.62 -18.87
C ILE A 157 18.08 -6.60 -17.84
N PRO A 158 16.84 -6.26 -18.23
CA PRO A 158 15.71 -6.27 -17.32
C PRO A 158 15.36 -7.71 -16.89
N ARG A 159 14.99 -7.87 -15.62
CA ARG A 159 14.49 -9.15 -15.11
C ARG A 159 12.99 -9.24 -15.37
N LEU A 160 12.60 -10.20 -16.18
CA LEU A 160 11.21 -10.51 -16.49
C LEU A 160 10.79 -11.76 -15.72
N LYS A 161 9.64 -11.70 -15.06
CA LYS A 161 9.06 -12.87 -14.40
C LYS A 161 7.55 -12.89 -14.59
N ARG A 162 7.01 -14.07 -14.91
CA ARG A 162 5.56 -14.28 -15.01
C ARG A 162 5.00 -14.62 -13.65
N PHE A 163 3.82 -14.06 -13.39
CA PHE A 163 3.03 -14.30 -12.18
C PHE A 163 1.60 -14.64 -12.57
N THR A 164 0.95 -15.45 -11.73
CA THR A 164 -0.49 -15.73 -11.83
C THR A 164 -1.23 -14.82 -10.87
N VAL A 165 -2.27 -14.14 -11.35
CA VAL A 165 -3.12 -13.29 -10.52
C VAL A 165 -4.02 -14.15 -9.64
N VAL A 166 -3.84 -14.12 -8.33
CA VAL A 166 -4.58 -14.94 -7.36
C VAL A 166 -5.50 -14.14 -6.45
N GLY A 167 -5.48 -12.83 -6.55
CA GLY A 167 -6.35 -11.99 -5.73
C GLY A 167 -6.29 -10.52 -6.11
N PHE A 168 -7.33 -9.81 -5.65
CA PHE A 168 -7.44 -8.36 -5.76
C PHE A 168 -7.66 -7.75 -4.39
N PHE A 169 -7.02 -6.61 -4.14
CA PHE A 169 -7.23 -5.83 -2.92
C PHE A 169 -7.65 -4.40 -3.25
N GLU A 170 -8.36 -3.78 -2.33
CA GLU A 170 -8.78 -2.39 -2.43
C GLU A 170 -8.36 -1.65 -1.17
N ALA A 171 -7.64 -0.56 -1.37
CA ALA A 171 -7.05 0.22 -0.27
C ALA A 171 -7.86 1.47 0.09
N GLY A 172 -9.09 1.59 -0.37
CA GLY A 172 -10.04 2.66 -0.05
C GLY A 172 -9.90 3.87 -0.94
#